data_35c099ab2589a2f9a325082a60b54cd1
#
_entry.id   35c099ab2589a2f9a325082a60b54cd1
#
_cell.length_a   1.000
_cell.length_b   1.000
_cell.length_c   1.000
_cell.angle_alpha   90.00
_cell.angle_beta   90.00
_cell.angle_gamma   90.00
#
_symmetry.space_group_name_H-M   'P 1'
#
loop_
_entity.id
_entity.type
_entity.pdbx_description
1 polymer ?
#
loop_
_entity_poly.entity_id
_entity_poly.type
_entity_poly.pdbx_seq_one_letter_code
_entity_poly.pdbx_strand_id
1 'polypeptide(L)'
;MANVEKLGVEVKLGTEATEKAIAKLKPYAVVIATGGVPVRPRSIKGIDLPNVCTAPEIIMGEKKISGKIVAVIGSGMTGLETTEILNESGNHVVVVEMAEEIAPGTWFQLKDDEMSRIQKYDTEFMPGKRLMKITEDSVILEDVRTSMLTTVTVDEVVLSLGVRPVNALAKALENQYPYVVTVGDACKSGRIADAVHSAYDAVMRIK
;
A
#
# COMPACT_ATOMS: atom_id res chain seq x y z
N MET A 1 -9.36 -17.16 -11.34
CA MET A 1 -9.13 -18.62 -11.23
C MET A 1 -9.71 -19.35 -12.45
N ALA A 2 -11.02 -19.34 -12.71
CA ALA A 2 -11.65 -20.11 -13.81
C ALA A 2 -11.00 -19.95 -15.21
N ASN A 3 -10.51 -18.78 -15.59
CA ASN A 3 -9.84 -18.57 -16.89
C ASN A 3 -8.42 -19.18 -16.93
N VAL A 4 -7.71 -19.16 -15.82
CA VAL A 4 -6.35 -19.72 -15.71
C VAL A 4 -6.40 -21.24 -15.87
N GLU A 5 -7.36 -21.89 -15.20
CA GLU A 5 -7.60 -23.34 -15.30
C GLU A 5 -8.02 -23.76 -16.71
N LYS A 6 -8.94 -23.00 -17.34
CA LYS A 6 -9.38 -23.26 -18.73
C LYS A 6 -8.24 -23.20 -19.76
N LEU A 7 -7.23 -22.40 -19.49
CA LEU A 7 -6.04 -22.24 -20.34
C LEU A 7 -4.97 -23.32 -20.06
N GLY A 8 -5.23 -24.26 -19.14
CA GLY A 8 -4.29 -25.34 -18.81
C GLY A 8 -3.04 -24.86 -18.06
N VAL A 9 -3.11 -23.71 -17.40
CA VAL A 9 -1.99 -23.19 -16.60
C VAL A 9 -1.87 -23.98 -15.30
N GLU A 10 -0.72 -24.57 -15.03
CA GLU A 10 -0.44 -25.24 -13.75
C GLU A 10 -0.32 -24.21 -12.63
N VAL A 11 -1.15 -24.33 -11.59
CA VAL A 11 -1.15 -23.45 -10.42
C VAL A 11 -0.62 -24.19 -9.20
N LYS A 12 0.41 -23.65 -8.55
CA LYS A 12 1.03 -24.20 -7.34
C LYS A 12 0.78 -23.26 -6.16
N LEU A 13 -0.30 -23.52 -5.43
CA LEU A 13 -0.62 -22.75 -4.22
C LEU A 13 0.25 -23.22 -3.03
N GLY A 14 0.47 -22.32 -2.05
CA GLY A 14 1.26 -22.61 -0.85
C GLY A 14 2.70 -23.00 -1.16
N THR A 15 3.24 -22.61 -2.32
CA THR A 15 4.57 -22.99 -2.80
C THR A 15 5.41 -21.74 -3.00
N GLU A 16 6.50 -21.62 -2.26
CA GLU A 16 7.46 -20.54 -2.44
C GLU A 16 8.28 -20.76 -3.72
N ALA A 17 8.27 -19.74 -4.59
CA ALA A 17 9.09 -19.72 -5.80
C ALA A 17 10.54 -19.33 -5.47
N THR A 18 11.36 -20.30 -5.10
CA THR A 18 12.79 -20.10 -4.89
C THR A 18 13.56 -20.29 -6.20
N GLU A 19 14.80 -19.73 -6.30
CA GLU A 19 15.70 -19.98 -7.43
C GLU A 19 15.85 -21.48 -7.73
N LYS A 20 16.02 -22.32 -6.69
CA LYS A 20 16.14 -23.76 -6.81
C LYS A 20 14.88 -24.44 -7.35
N ALA A 21 13.69 -23.95 -6.96
CA ALA A 21 12.41 -24.45 -7.45
C ALA A 21 12.21 -24.09 -8.93
N ILE A 22 12.55 -22.87 -9.32
CA ILE A 22 12.47 -22.38 -10.70
C ILE A 22 13.46 -23.13 -11.60
N ALA A 23 14.68 -23.34 -11.15
CA ALA A 23 15.71 -24.06 -11.91
C ALA A 23 15.30 -25.48 -12.30
N LYS A 24 14.50 -26.17 -11.44
CA LYS A 24 13.97 -27.53 -11.75
C LYS A 24 12.99 -27.53 -12.92
N LEU A 25 12.28 -26.41 -13.15
CA LEU A 25 11.33 -26.27 -14.24
C LEU A 25 11.99 -25.95 -15.58
N LYS A 26 13.25 -25.52 -15.57
CA LYS A 26 14.02 -25.10 -16.75
C LYS A 26 13.23 -24.14 -17.67
N PRO A 27 12.67 -23.04 -17.15
CA PRO A 27 11.81 -22.17 -17.92
C PRO A 27 12.65 -21.41 -18.98
N TYR A 28 12.02 -21.09 -20.10
CA TYR A 28 12.58 -20.18 -21.10
C TYR A 28 12.47 -18.71 -20.64
N ALA A 29 11.36 -18.38 -19.99
CA ALA A 29 11.10 -17.05 -19.49
C ALA A 29 10.56 -17.11 -18.04
N VAL A 30 10.90 -16.13 -17.24
CA VAL A 30 10.38 -15.96 -15.87
C VAL A 30 9.75 -14.57 -15.75
N VAL A 31 8.46 -14.52 -15.43
CA VAL A 31 7.74 -13.28 -15.14
C VAL A 31 7.55 -13.15 -13.63
N ILE A 32 8.09 -12.11 -13.05
CA ILE A 32 8.06 -11.82 -11.62
C ILE A 32 6.91 -10.83 -11.34
N ALA A 33 5.88 -11.30 -10.66
CA ALA A 33 4.69 -10.54 -10.29
C ALA A 33 4.43 -10.62 -8.77
N THR A 34 5.50 -10.51 -7.98
CA THR A 34 5.49 -10.71 -6.52
C THR A 34 4.89 -9.54 -5.72
N GLY A 35 4.39 -8.52 -6.43
CA GLY A 35 3.71 -7.39 -5.80
C GLY A 35 4.64 -6.49 -4.99
N GLY A 36 4.07 -5.81 -4.00
CA GLY A 36 4.78 -4.91 -3.11
C GLY A 36 4.41 -5.13 -1.65
N VAL A 37 5.17 -4.55 -0.75
CA VAL A 37 4.91 -4.54 0.69
C VAL A 37 4.66 -3.11 1.18
N PRO A 38 3.81 -2.90 2.18
CA PRO A 38 3.55 -1.57 2.74
C PRO A 38 4.83 -0.87 3.18
N VAL A 39 4.89 0.44 2.93
CA VAL A 39 6.02 1.26 3.34
C VAL A 39 5.92 1.55 4.83
N ARG A 40 6.93 1.14 5.61
CA ARG A 40 7.15 1.52 7.00
C ARG A 40 8.52 2.24 7.09
N PRO A 41 8.57 3.58 7.07
CA PRO A 41 9.83 4.33 7.06
C PRO A 41 10.55 4.22 8.41
N ARG A 42 11.68 3.53 8.44
CA ARG A 42 12.47 3.35 9.68
C ARG A 42 13.05 4.65 10.26
N SER A 43 13.03 5.72 9.48
CA SER A 43 13.42 7.06 9.95
C SER A 43 12.41 7.69 10.91
N ILE A 44 11.16 7.21 10.92
CA ILE A 44 10.12 7.73 11.82
C ILE A 44 10.21 6.99 13.15
N LYS A 45 10.54 7.72 14.21
CA LYS A 45 10.62 7.15 15.55
C LYS A 45 9.23 6.70 16.02
N GLY A 46 9.13 5.48 16.53
CA GLY A 46 7.88 4.89 17.00
C GLY A 46 7.09 4.14 15.93
N ILE A 47 7.65 3.96 14.71
CA ILE A 47 6.98 3.29 13.58
C ILE A 47 6.63 1.82 13.85
N ASP A 48 7.34 1.17 14.78
CA ASP A 48 7.16 -0.23 15.15
C ASP A 48 6.42 -0.41 16.49
N LEU A 49 5.80 0.63 17.04
CA LEU A 49 5.00 0.55 18.25
C LEU A 49 3.75 -0.33 18.04
N PRO A 50 3.23 -0.98 19.12
CA PRO A 50 2.07 -1.88 19.03
C PRO A 50 0.78 -1.22 18.52
N ASN A 51 0.64 0.10 18.71
CA ASN A 51 -0.47 0.91 18.22
C ASN A 51 -0.31 1.35 16.75
N VAL A 52 0.66 0.80 16.02
CA VAL A 52 0.89 1.12 14.59
C VAL A 52 0.59 -0.09 13.72
N CYS A 53 -0.25 0.10 12.71
CA CYS A 53 -0.50 -0.90 11.67
C CYS A 53 -0.49 -0.25 10.28
N THR A 54 -0.74 -1.03 9.25
CA THR A 54 -0.80 -0.57 7.86
C THR A 54 -2.24 -0.64 7.33
N ALA A 55 -2.55 0.17 6.34
CA ALA A 55 -3.86 0.16 5.67
C ALA A 55 -4.28 -1.24 5.16
N PRO A 56 -3.40 -2.04 4.53
CA PRO A 56 -3.74 -3.43 4.16
C PRO A 56 -4.19 -4.30 5.33
N GLU A 57 -3.59 -4.18 6.53
CA GLU A 57 -4.00 -4.97 7.70
C GLU A 57 -5.45 -4.65 8.13
N ILE A 58 -5.90 -3.40 7.94
CA ILE A 58 -7.30 -3.00 8.18
C ILE A 58 -8.20 -3.54 7.08
N ILE A 59 -7.86 -3.30 5.81
CA ILE A 59 -8.68 -3.70 4.65
C ILE A 59 -8.87 -5.22 4.58
N MET A 60 -7.83 -5.98 4.91
CA MET A 60 -7.88 -7.45 4.94
C MET A 60 -8.57 -8.00 6.20
N GLY A 61 -8.93 -7.14 7.16
CA GLY A 61 -9.57 -7.53 8.41
C GLY A 61 -8.64 -8.23 9.41
N GLU A 62 -7.32 -8.16 9.18
CA GLU A 62 -6.29 -8.72 10.07
C GLU A 62 -6.19 -7.93 11.38
N LYS A 63 -6.39 -6.61 11.32
CA LYS A 63 -6.54 -5.76 12.50
C LYS A 63 -7.90 -5.05 12.47
N LYS A 64 -8.60 -5.09 13.59
CA LYS A 64 -9.89 -4.41 13.79
C LYS A 64 -9.73 -3.35 14.88
N ILE A 65 -10.18 -2.13 14.60
CA ILE A 65 -10.13 -0.98 15.51
C ILE A 65 -11.56 -0.43 15.63
N SER A 66 -12.02 -0.16 16.84
CA SER A 66 -13.36 0.38 17.09
C SER A 66 -13.38 1.24 18.35
N GLY A 67 -14.13 2.36 18.32
CA GLY A 67 -14.29 3.29 19.45
C GLY A 67 -13.00 4.01 19.85
N LYS A 68 -12.13 4.28 18.88
CA LYS A 68 -10.79 4.86 19.05
C LYS A 68 -10.61 6.15 18.27
N ILE A 69 -9.64 6.96 18.65
CA ILE A 69 -9.10 8.05 17.83
C ILE A 69 -7.96 7.48 17.00
N VAL A 70 -8.10 7.50 15.68
CA VAL A 70 -7.17 6.85 14.75
C VAL A 70 -6.56 7.86 13.79
N ALA A 71 -5.22 7.95 13.77
CA ALA A 71 -4.54 8.72 12.73
C ALA A 71 -4.29 7.84 11.50
N VAL A 72 -4.81 8.23 10.33
CA VAL A 72 -4.47 7.64 9.02
C VAL A 72 -3.41 8.52 8.37
N ILE A 73 -2.23 7.96 8.15
CA ILE A 73 -1.09 8.69 7.59
C ILE A 73 -0.98 8.42 6.10
N GLY A 74 -1.31 9.42 5.31
CA GLY A 74 -1.42 9.37 3.85
C GLY A 74 -2.86 9.28 3.38
N SER A 75 -3.26 10.21 2.50
CA SER A 75 -4.61 10.37 1.97
C SER A 75 -4.76 9.88 0.53
N GLY A 76 -3.87 9.04 0.02
CA GLY A 76 -4.09 8.37 -1.27
C GLY A 76 -5.36 7.53 -1.23
N MET A 77 -5.81 6.97 -2.38
CA MET A 77 -7.05 6.18 -2.46
C MET A 77 -7.17 5.14 -1.34
N THR A 78 -6.13 4.33 -1.12
CA THR A 78 -6.10 3.34 -0.05
C THR A 78 -6.27 3.96 1.34
N GLY A 79 -5.75 5.18 1.56
CA GLY A 79 -5.92 5.92 2.83
C GLY A 79 -7.36 6.36 3.04
N LEU A 80 -8.02 6.85 1.99
CA LEU A 80 -9.43 7.23 2.05
C LEU A 80 -10.35 6.03 2.24
N GLU A 81 -10.16 4.94 1.48
CA GLU A 81 -10.89 3.67 1.65
C GLU A 81 -10.73 3.12 3.07
N THR A 82 -9.52 3.18 3.63
CA THR A 82 -9.25 2.78 5.01
C THR A 82 -9.95 3.68 6.00
N THR A 83 -10.00 4.99 5.74
CA THR A 83 -10.72 5.98 6.56
C THR A 83 -12.21 5.67 6.60
N GLU A 84 -12.84 5.33 5.47
CA GLU A 84 -14.24 4.93 5.42
C GLU A 84 -14.49 3.69 6.30
N ILE A 85 -13.71 2.63 6.16
CA ILE A 85 -13.82 1.40 6.97
C ILE A 85 -13.68 1.69 8.46
N LEU A 86 -12.75 2.55 8.84
CA LEU A 86 -12.53 2.93 10.23
C LEU A 86 -13.69 3.75 10.79
N ASN A 87 -14.24 4.68 10.02
CA ASN A 87 -15.42 5.47 10.38
C ASN A 87 -16.65 4.56 10.58
N GLU A 88 -16.91 3.63 9.66
CA GLU A 88 -17.99 2.65 9.75
C GLU A 88 -17.87 1.76 11.00
N SER A 89 -16.63 1.54 11.46
CA SER A 89 -16.34 0.80 12.69
C SER A 89 -16.48 1.64 13.97
N GLY A 90 -16.95 2.89 13.87
CA GLY A 90 -17.23 3.79 15.01
C GLY A 90 -15.98 4.45 15.59
N ASN A 91 -14.93 4.66 14.80
CA ASN A 91 -13.77 5.42 15.21
C ASN A 91 -13.91 6.90 14.85
N HIS A 92 -13.20 7.77 15.58
CA HIS A 92 -12.92 9.14 15.15
C HIS A 92 -11.59 9.13 14.36
N VAL A 93 -11.62 9.58 13.11
CA VAL A 93 -10.45 9.46 12.22
C VAL A 93 -9.85 10.83 11.92
N VAL A 94 -8.52 10.92 12.07
CA VAL A 94 -7.69 12.07 11.70
C VAL A 94 -6.82 11.65 10.51
N VAL A 95 -7.09 12.21 9.33
CA VAL A 95 -6.32 11.93 8.12
C VAL A 95 -5.19 12.95 7.97
N VAL A 96 -3.96 12.48 8.01
CA VAL A 96 -2.75 13.31 7.89
C VAL A 96 -2.16 13.15 6.49
N GLU A 97 -1.96 14.28 5.79
CA GLU A 97 -1.39 14.28 4.45
C GLU A 97 -0.24 15.30 4.34
N MET A 98 0.88 14.87 3.79
CA MET A 98 2.06 15.73 3.63
C MET A 98 1.86 16.76 2.49
N ALA A 99 1.10 16.41 1.44
CA ALA A 99 0.75 17.35 0.39
C ALA A 99 -0.24 18.41 0.90
N GLU A 100 -0.32 19.52 0.18
CA GLU A 100 -1.22 20.63 0.53
C GLU A 100 -2.70 20.33 0.27
N GLU A 101 -2.98 19.26 -0.45
CA GLU A 101 -4.32 18.78 -0.75
C GLU A 101 -4.51 17.32 -0.35
N ILE A 102 -5.75 16.96 -0.02
CA ILE A 102 -6.15 15.57 0.24
C ILE A 102 -6.29 14.82 -1.10
N ALA A 103 -5.88 13.55 -1.10
CA ALA A 103 -5.89 12.67 -2.28
C ALA A 103 -5.14 13.26 -3.50
N PRO A 104 -3.86 13.66 -3.34
CA PRO A 104 -3.11 14.29 -4.41
C PRO A 104 -3.00 13.34 -5.62
N GLY A 105 -3.21 13.90 -6.82
CA GLY A 105 -3.13 13.15 -8.08
C GLY A 105 -4.24 12.11 -8.30
N THR A 106 -5.28 12.09 -7.48
CA THR A 106 -6.46 11.26 -7.67
C THR A 106 -7.41 11.94 -8.67
N TRP A 107 -8.03 11.14 -9.53
CA TRP A 107 -9.05 11.66 -10.44
C TRP A 107 -10.21 12.25 -9.66
N PHE A 108 -10.68 13.40 -10.11
CA PHE A 108 -11.72 14.17 -9.43
C PHE A 108 -12.96 13.33 -9.09
N GLN A 109 -13.46 12.52 -10.02
CA GLN A 109 -14.66 11.72 -9.81
C GLN A 109 -14.49 10.68 -8.69
N LEU A 110 -13.30 10.04 -8.61
CA LEU A 110 -13.01 9.08 -7.54
C LEU A 110 -12.86 9.78 -6.19
N LYS A 111 -12.18 10.92 -6.18
CA LYS A 111 -12.01 11.72 -4.97
C LYS A 111 -13.35 12.21 -4.44
N ASP A 112 -14.21 12.73 -5.33
CA ASP A 112 -15.54 13.25 -4.96
C ASP A 112 -16.43 12.16 -4.38
N ASP A 113 -16.44 10.98 -4.99
CA ASP A 113 -17.19 9.81 -4.53
C ASP A 113 -16.73 9.36 -3.12
N GLU A 114 -15.41 9.16 -2.92
CA GLU A 114 -14.84 8.80 -1.62
C GLU A 114 -15.13 9.86 -0.55
N MET A 115 -14.89 11.13 -0.86
CA MET A 115 -15.14 12.23 0.08
C MET A 115 -16.60 12.33 0.44
N SER A 116 -17.55 12.08 -0.48
CA SER A 116 -18.99 12.10 -0.20
C SER A 116 -19.42 11.03 0.82
N ARG A 117 -18.71 9.89 0.87
CA ARG A 117 -18.95 8.85 1.87
C ARG A 117 -18.33 9.20 3.22
N ILE A 118 -17.10 9.71 3.20
CA ILE A 118 -16.36 10.08 4.43
C ILE A 118 -17.01 11.29 5.13
N GLN A 119 -17.54 12.28 4.39
CA GLN A 119 -18.18 13.48 4.95
C GLN A 119 -19.41 13.21 5.80
N LYS A 120 -19.95 12.00 5.80
CA LYS A 120 -21.05 11.59 6.69
C LYS A 120 -20.59 11.40 8.14
N TYR A 121 -19.29 11.36 8.35
CA TYR A 121 -18.63 11.15 9.64
C TYR A 121 -17.85 12.40 10.05
N ASP A 122 -17.54 12.50 11.33
CA ASP A 122 -16.72 13.58 11.89
C ASP A 122 -15.22 13.24 11.70
N THR A 123 -14.77 13.30 10.43
CA THR A 123 -13.39 13.03 10.06
C THR A 123 -12.60 14.32 9.97
N GLU A 124 -11.50 14.41 10.69
CA GLU A 124 -10.58 15.54 10.61
C GLU A 124 -9.55 15.33 9.49
N PHE A 125 -9.34 16.35 8.65
CA PHE A 125 -8.31 16.33 7.60
C PHE A 125 -7.21 17.33 7.89
N MET A 126 -5.97 16.87 7.90
CA MET A 126 -4.77 17.67 8.16
C MET A 126 -3.82 17.64 6.96
N PRO A 127 -4.11 18.37 5.87
CA PRO A 127 -3.18 18.52 4.75
C PRO A 127 -1.98 19.40 5.13
N GLY A 128 -0.87 19.29 4.40
CA GLY A 128 0.35 20.02 4.65
C GLY A 128 1.08 19.60 5.93
N LYS A 129 0.80 18.39 6.44
CA LYS A 129 1.39 17.87 7.69
C LYS A 129 2.19 16.60 7.43
N ARG A 130 3.45 16.60 7.85
CA ARG A 130 4.35 15.46 7.78
C ARG A 130 4.47 14.77 9.13
N LEU A 131 4.33 13.45 9.15
CA LEU A 131 4.56 12.65 10.35
C LEU A 131 6.05 12.64 10.71
N MET A 132 6.38 13.07 11.92
CA MET A 132 7.74 13.11 12.45
C MET A 132 8.03 12.02 13.47
N LYS A 133 7.05 11.72 14.32
CA LYS A 133 7.20 10.74 15.41
C LYS A 133 5.85 10.20 15.83
N ILE A 134 5.83 8.95 16.27
CA ILE A 134 4.70 8.27 16.92
C ILE A 134 5.06 7.97 18.37
N THR A 135 4.11 8.11 19.27
CA THR A 135 4.19 7.68 20.66
C THR A 135 3.03 6.70 20.95
N GLU A 136 2.91 6.24 22.19
CA GLU A 136 1.82 5.33 22.59
C GLU A 136 0.43 5.99 22.54
N ASP A 137 0.36 7.32 22.62
CA ASP A 137 -0.87 8.10 22.77
C ASP A 137 -0.97 9.29 21.82
N SER A 138 0.00 9.50 20.93
CA SER A 138 0.00 10.67 20.07
C SER A 138 0.88 10.51 18.82
N VAL A 139 0.66 11.39 17.85
CA VAL A 139 1.55 11.64 16.72
C VAL A 139 2.09 13.06 16.76
N ILE A 140 3.37 13.25 16.43
CA ILE A 140 3.99 14.55 16.26
C ILE A 140 4.07 14.83 14.77
N LEU A 141 3.43 15.90 14.36
CA LEU A 141 3.32 16.35 12.98
C LEU A 141 4.11 17.65 12.80
N GLU A 142 4.75 17.79 11.65
CA GLU A 142 5.38 19.02 11.22
C GLU A 142 4.58 19.66 10.08
N ASP A 143 4.28 20.94 10.21
CA ASP A 143 3.74 21.72 9.09
C ASP A 143 4.83 21.92 8.05
N VAL A 144 4.59 21.48 6.80
CA VAL A 144 5.62 21.45 5.74
C VAL A 144 6.05 22.85 5.28
N ARG A 145 5.25 23.90 5.51
CA ARG A 145 5.59 25.27 5.14
C ARG A 145 6.32 26.02 6.25
N THR A 146 5.87 25.85 7.50
CA THR A 146 6.34 26.65 8.63
C THR A 146 7.32 25.91 9.52
N SER A 147 7.45 24.59 9.35
CA SER A 147 8.20 23.67 10.24
C SER A 147 7.72 23.71 11.70
N MET A 148 6.53 24.22 11.95
CA MET A 148 5.92 24.19 13.28
C MET A 148 5.49 22.77 13.61
N LEU A 149 5.78 22.35 14.85
CA LEU A 149 5.37 21.04 15.34
C LEU A 149 4.01 21.15 16.03
N THR A 150 3.15 20.14 15.77
CA THR A 150 1.85 19.95 16.41
C THR A 150 1.79 18.53 16.94
N THR A 151 1.27 18.35 18.14
CA THR A 151 0.98 17.03 18.71
C THR A 151 -0.51 16.77 18.61
N VAL A 152 -0.87 15.61 18.07
CA VAL A 152 -2.26 15.14 17.97
C VAL A 152 -2.39 13.88 18.80
N THR A 153 -3.30 13.88 19.76
CA THR A 153 -3.61 12.71 20.59
C THR A 153 -4.37 11.69 19.77
N VAL A 154 -3.89 10.45 19.73
CA VAL A 154 -4.48 9.32 19.02
C VAL A 154 -4.21 8.02 19.75
N ASP A 155 -5.13 7.08 19.66
CA ASP A 155 -4.97 5.74 20.24
C ASP A 155 -4.22 4.79 19.31
N GLU A 156 -4.46 4.93 17.99
CA GLU A 156 -3.93 4.03 16.97
C GLU A 156 -3.45 4.81 15.75
N VAL A 157 -2.48 4.27 15.04
CA VAL A 157 -1.91 4.87 13.82
C VAL A 157 -1.96 3.87 12.68
N VAL A 158 -2.55 4.26 11.56
CA VAL A 158 -2.62 3.45 10.34
C VAL A 158 -1.77 4.09 9.25
N LEU A 159 -0.77 3.37 8.77
CA LEU A 159 0.14 3.83 7.72
C LEU A 159 -0.44 3.50 6.34
N SER A 160 -0.72 4.53 5.54
CA SER A 160 -1.11 4.44 4.13
C SER A 160 -0.10 5.15 3.23
N LEU A 161 1.18 4.81 3.41
CA LEU A 161 2.32 5.46 2.75
C LEU A 161 2.71 4.81 1.42
N GLY A 162 1.78 4.05 0.82
CA GLY A 162 2.01 3.29 -0.40
C GLY A 162 2.77 1.99 -0.15
N VAL A 163 3.27 1.39 -1.24
CA VAL A 163 3.98 0.11 -1.24
C VAL A 163 5.35 0.25 -1.91
N ARG A 164 6.29 -0.59 -1.51
CA ARG A 164 7.58 -0.75 -2.19
C ARG A 164 7.65 -2.09 -2.90
N PRO A 165 8.25 -2.16 -4.09
CA PRO A 165 8.40 -3.39 -4.84
C PRO A 165 9.07 -4.52 -4.07
N VAL A 166 8.59 -5.76 -4.28
CA VAL A 166 9.24 -7.00 -3.84
C VAL A 166 9.86 -7.66 -5.07
N ASN A 167 11.14 -7.42 -5.32
CA ASN A 167 11.85 -7.89 -6.52
C ASN A 167 13.20 -8.60 -6.25
N ALA A 168 13.40 -9.07 -5.04
CA ALA A 168 14.65 -9.77 -4.67
C ALA A 168 14.88 -10.99 -5.57
N LEU A 169 13.81 -11.76 -5.87
CA LEU A 169 13.89 -12.92 -6.75
C LEU A 169 14.29 -12.54 -8.19
N ALA A 170 13.81 -11.40 -8.71
CA ALA A 170 14.17 -10.92 -10.03
C ALA A 170 15.69 -10.66 -10.13
N LYS A 171 16.25 -10.00 -9.11
CA LYS A 171 17.70 -9.74 -9.04
C LYS A 171 18.51 -11.03 -8.94
N ALA A 172 18.02 -12.01 -8.17
CA ALA A 172 18.68 -13.30 -8.03
C ALA A 172 18.68 -14.10 -9.34
N LEU A 173 17.62 -13.97 -10.16
CA LEU A 173 17.49 -14.70 -11.44
C LEU A 173 18.08 -13.93 -12.63
N GLU A 174 18.51 -12.70 -12.44
CA GLU A 174 19.11 -11.88 -13.51
C GLU A 174 20.26 -12.64 -14.19
N ASN A 175 20.25 -12.68 -15.52
CA ASN A 175 21.20 -13.40 -16.36
C ASN A 175 21.20 -14.95 -16.26
N GLN A 176 20.28 -15.56 -15.51
CA GLN A 176 20.16 -17.01 -15.44
C GLN A 176 19.27 -17.61 -16.54
N TYR A 177 18.37 -16.80 -17.11
CA TYR A 177 17.40 -17.20 -18.14
C TYR A 177 17.40 -16.19 -19.29
N PRO A 178 16.98 -16.61 -20.51
CA PRO A 178 16.90 -15.70 -21.67
C PRO A 178 16.01 -14.47 -21.42
N TYR A 179 14.92 -14.66 -20.66
CA TYR A 179 14.00 -13.58 -20.29
C TYR A 179 13.65 -13.66 -18.80
N VAL A 180 14.03 -12.63 -18.05
CA VAL A 180 13.55 -12.39 -16.68
C VAL A 180 12.96 -10.99 -16.66
N VAL A 181 11.68 -10.88 -16.37
CA VAL A 181 10.98 -9.60 -16.38
C VAL A 181 10.12 -9.44 -15.12
N THR A 182 10.11 -8.22 -14.58
CA THR A 182 9.31 -7.86 -13.42
C THR A 182 8.15 -6.99 -13.87
N VAL A 183 6.92 -7.27 -13.38
CA VAL A 183 5.68 -6.61 -13.77
C VAL A 183 4.85 -6.18 -12.57
N GLY A 184 3.90 -5.26 -12.78
CA GLY A 184 3.03 -4.74 -11.73
C GLY A 184 3.81 -4.12 -10.57
N ASP A 185 3.29 -4.19 -9.36
CA ASP A 185 3.88 -3.59 -8.17
C ASP A 185 5.24 -4.18 -7.79
N ALA A 186 5.61 -5.33 -8.31
CA ALA A 186 6.96 -5.87 -8.16
C ALA A 186 8.00 -5.05 -8.95
N CYS A 187 7.57 -4.32 -9.98
CA CYS A 187 8.39 -3.40 -10.78
C CYS A 187 8.20 -1.97 -10.28
N LYS A 188 6.98 -1.49 -10.34
CA LYS A 188 6.59 -0.13 -9.95
C LYS A 188 5.15 -0.14 -9.43
N SER A 189 4.96 0.40 -8.23
CA SER A 189 3.63 0.57 -7.66
C SER A 189 2.73 1.40 -8.57
N GLY A 190 1.51 0.93 -8.77
CA GLY A 190 0.54 1.54 -9.68
C GLY A 190 -0.88 1.05 -9.44
N ARG A 191 -1.74 1.31 -10.41
CA ARG A 191 -3.14 0.86 -10.42
C ARG A 191 -3.24 -0.51 -11.10
N ILE A 192 -4.40 -1.15 -10.99
CA ILE A 192 -4.68 -2.45 -11.63
C ILE A 192 -4.39 -2.39 -13.15
N ALA A 193 -4.76 -1.29 -13.81
CA ALA A 193 -4.48 -1.09 -15.23
C ALA A 193 -2.97 -1.09 -15.54
N ASP A 194 -2.15 -0.45 -14.70
CA ASP A 194 -0.70 -0.41 -14.87
C ASP A 194 -0.11 -1.82 -14.75
N ALA A 195 -0.57 -2.60 -13.79
CA ALA A 195 -0.14 -3.99 -13.60
C ALA A 195 -0.51 -4.87 -14.80
N VAL A 196 -1.75 -4.75 -15.32
CA VAL A 196 -2.23 -5.50 -16.48
C VAL A 196 -1.45 -5.13 -17.74
N HIS A 197 -1.26 -3.83 -18.01
CA HIS A 197 -0.52 -3.35 -19.18
C HIS A 197 0.95 -3.78 -19.12
N SER A 198 1.61 -3.64 -17.96
CA SER A 198 3.00 -4.07 -17.82
C SER A 198 3.19 -5.57 -18.04
N ALA A 199 2.23 -6.39 -17.58
CA ALA A 199 2.26 -7.83 -17.81
C ALA A 199 2.05 -8.18 -19.29
N TYR A 200 1.09 -7.53 -19.96
CA TYR A 200 0.84 -7.72 -21.39
C TYR A 200 2.09 -7.36 -22.22
N ASP A 201 2.65 -6.16 -22.00
CA ASP A 201 3.83 -5.69 -22.72
C ASP A 201 5.05 -6.59 -22.51
N ALA A 202 5.22 -7.12 -21.29
CA ALA A 202 6.30 -8.05 -20.97
C ALA A 202 6.18 -9.35 -21.77
N VAL A 203 4.98 -9.97 -21.80
CA VAL A 203 4.73 -11.24 -22.47
C VAL A 203 4.87 -11.09 -24.00
N MET A 204 4.39 -9.97 -24.58
CA MET A 204 4.51 -9.70 -26.02
C MET A 204 5.95 -9.55 -26.53
N ARG A 205 6.90 -9.31 -25.62
CA ARG A 205 8.34 -9.23 -25.93
C ARG A 205 9.07 -10.57 -25.86
N ILE A 206 8.46 -11.60 -25.28
CA ILE A 206 9.00 -12.95 -25.21
C ILE A 206 8.84 -13.58 -26.60
N LYS A 207 9.96 -13.83 -27.28
CA LYS A 207 9.99 -14.37 -28.66
C LYS A 207 10.30 -15.86 -28.65
#